data_21ed98e753e4f6481e67b3103bd61e1b
#
_entry.id   21ed98e753e4f6481e67b3103bd61e1b
#
_cell.length_a   1.000
_cell.length_b   1.000
_cell.length_c   1.000
_cell.angle_alpha   90.00
_cell.angle_beta   90.00
_cell.angle_gamma   90.00
#
_symmetry.space_group_name_H-M   'P 1'
#
loop_
_entity.id
_entity.type
_entity.pdbx_description
1 polymer ?
#
loop_
_entity_poly.entity_id
_entity_poly.type
_entity_poly.pdbx_seq_one_letter_code
_entity_poly.pdbx_strand_id
1 'polypeptide(L)'
;MATFVCVVSSISAAPAGKVPRLIFPLVGSVAFQDDFGDARFSGTHQGNDLMAPRGTVAVATEPGKIKFWTTSARAGCMLYLYGVSGTTYYYIHLNNDLTKGNDNRGKCVPGVAYAKGLKDGASVEAGQPVGYVGNSGDADSTAPHLHFELHPNDGAAVNPYPYLKKAERLIFATSTQTTVTLTVAGAVTRAANGQLTLRVSKLQAFPAGTVLDRMRRPLLLAVADTVQIDLGDGRVVGAVGAPSLLGKTVLVLTEPTFATLAAAAVRPLAYSAGRVVLAPKR
;
A
#
# COMPACT_ATOMS: atom_id res chain seq x y z
N MET A 1 -32.91 -35.11 -46.38
CA MET A 1 -33.13 -33.88 -45.62
C MET A 1 -32.39 -34.03 -44.29
N ALA A 2 -31.27 -33.34 -44.09
CA ALA A 2 -30.51 -33.39 -42.86
C ALA A 2 -30.85 -32.13 -42.06
N THR A 3 -31.42 -32.31 -40.88
CA THR A 3 -31.85 -31.23 -39.97
C THR A 3 -30.62 -30.78 -39.18
N PHE A 4 -30.17 -29.57 -39.43
CA PHE A 4 -29.07 -28.92 -38.69
C PHE A 4 -29.65 -28.39 -37.36
N VAL A 5 -29.29 -28.99 -36.25
CA VAL A 5 -29.62 -28.47 -34.91
C VAL A 5 -28.55 -27.42 -34.55
N CYS A 6 -28.94 -26.17 -34.56
CA CYS A 6 -28.10 -25.05 -34.08
C CYS A 6 -28.13 -25.06 -32.54
N VAL A 7 -27.04 -25.50 -31.91
CA VAL A 7 -26.85 -25.39 -30.46
C VAL A 7 -26.45 -23.97 -30.17
N VAL A 8 -27.39 -23.15 -29.71
CA VAL A 8 -27.11 -21.81 -29.17
C VAL A 8 -26.52 -21.98 -27.77
N SER A 9 -25.20 -21.92 -27.65
CA SER A 9 -24.53 -21.82 -26.36
C SER A 9 -24.91 -20.47 -25.70
N SER A 10 -25.76 -20.51 -24.69
CA SER A 10 -26.03 -19.37 -23.82
C SER A 10 -24.75 -19.01 -23.08
N ILE A 11 -24.15 -17.89 -23.45
CA ILE A 11 -23.07 -17.27 -22.66
C ILE A 11 -23.75 -16.81 -21.37
N SER A 12 -23.57 -17.58 -20.31
CA SER A 12 -23.96 -17.15 -18.96
C SER A 12 -23.17 -15.90 -18.63
N ALA A 13 -23.83 -14.77 -18.44
CA ALA A 13 -23.19 -13.57 -17.92
C ALA A 13 -22.54 -13.92 -16.57
N ALA A 14 -21.24 -13.64 -16.43
CA ALA A 14 -20.57 -13.79 -15.14
C ALA A 14 -21.36 -13.01 -14.08
N PRO A 15 -21.51 -13.56 -12.85
CA PRO A 15 -22.22 -12.86 -11.79
C PRO A 15 -21.56 -11.49 -11.57
N ALA A 16 -22.40 -10.47 -11.32
CA ALA A 16 -21.94 -9.10 -11.07
C ALA A 16 -20.77 -9.12 -10.06
N GLY A 17 -19.59 -8.68 -10.53
CA GLY A 17 -18.34 -8.81 -9.79
C GLY A 17 -18.46 -8.12 -8.45
N LYS A 18 -18.37 -8.89 -7.37
CA LYS A 18 -18.31 -8.37 -6.02
C LYS A 18 -16.92 -7.79 -5.82
N VAL A 19 -16.82 -6.48 -5.58
CA VAL A 19 -15.55 -5.84 -5.24
C VAL A 19 -14.93 -6.59 -4.04
N PRO A 20 -13.71 -7.14 -4.18
CA PRO A 20 -13.08 -7.94 -3.13
C PRO A 20 -12.62 -7.06 -1.97
N ARG A 21 -12.04 -7.67 -0.93
CA ARG A 21 -11.31 -6.92 0.08
C ARG A 21 -10.02 -6.38 -0.53
N LEU A 22 -9.91 -5.07 -0.62
CA LEU A 22 -8.81 -4.40 -1.29
C LEU A 22 -7.57 -4.27 -0.41
N ILE A 23 -6.40 -4.23 -1.05
CA ILE A 23 -5.24 -3.52 -0.52
C ILE A 23 -5.46 -2.03 -0.80
N PHE A 24 -5.17 -1.15 0.16
CA PHE A 24 -5.24 0.29 -0.04
C PHE A 24 -4.23 0.72 -1.12
N PRO A 25 -4.64 1.47 -2.15
CA PRO A 25 -3.81 1.66 -3.36
C PRO A 25 -2.56 2.51 -3.17
N LEU A 26 -2.35 3.13 -2.01
CA LEU A 26 -1.17 3.93 -1.69
C LEU A 26 -0.48 3.44 -0.41
N VAL A 27 0.86 3.53 -0.40
CA VAL A 27 1.68 3.19 0.76
C VAL A 27 1.92 4.44 1.62
N GLY A 28 1.77 4.30 2.94
CA GLY A 28 2.05 5.38 3.89
C GLY A 28 0.82 6.20 4.31
N SER A 29 1.06 7.45 4.72
CA SER A 29 0.01 8.36 5.18
C SER A 29 -0.74 8.95 4.01
N VAL A 30 -2.07 8.83 4.03
CA VAL A 30 -2.97 9.34 2.99
C VAL A 30 -4.19 9.96 3.66
N ALA A 31 -4.52 11.19 3.28
CA ALA A 31 -5.78 11.82 3.65
C ALA A 31 -6.80 11.62 2.54
N PHE A 32 -8.03 11.26 2.87
CA PHE A 32 -9.14 11.12 1.91
C PHE A 32 -10.48 11.19 2.63
N GLN A 33 -11.49 11.58 1.90
CA GLN A 33 -12.88 11.68 2.35
C GLN A 33 -13.80 11.06 1.29
N ASP A 34 -15.10 11.00 1.57
CA ASP A 34 -16.10 10.58 0.60
C ASP A 34 -16.42 11.79 -0.30
N ASP A 35 -15.82 11.81 -1.46
CA ASP A 35 -16.00 12.86 -2.48
C ASP A 35 -16.49 12.30 -3.82
N PHE A 36 -16.95 11.02 -3.82
CA PHE A 36 -17.59 10.42 -4.98
C PHE A 36 -18.92 11.10 -5.28
N GLY A 37 -19.13 11.48 -6.55
CA GLY A 37 -20.33 12.16 -6.98
C GLY A 37 -20.34 13.68 -6.76
N ASP A 38 -19.30 14.24 -6.13
CA ASP A 38 -19.15 15.69 -5.98
C ASP A 38 -19.16 16.38 -7.35
N ALA A 39 -19.79 17.56 -7.43
CA ALA A 39 -19.83 18.33 -8.66
C ALA A 39 -18.42 18.75 -9.09
N ARG A 40 -18.08 18.52 -10.36
CA ARG A 40 -16.85 18.94 -11.02
C ARG A 40 -17.20 19.79 -12.23
N PHE A 41 -16.24 20.61 -12.71
CA PHE A 41 -16.46 21.46 -13.89
C PHE A 41 -17.04 20.70 -15.10
N SER A 42 -16.69 19.43 -15.26
CA SER A 42 -17.06 18.60 -16.42
C SER A 42 -17.94 17.40 -16.08
N GLY A 43 -18.74 17.49 -15.00
CA GLY A 43 -19.64 16.41 -14.58
C GLY A 43 -19.57 16.13 -13.09
N THR A 44 -19.63 14.86 -12.71
CA THR A 44 -19.50 14.40 -11.32
C THR A 44 -18.20 13.64 -11.11
N HIS A 45 -17.68 13.66 -9.89
CA HIS A 45 -16.48 12.95 -9.49
C HIS A 45 -16.71 11.44 -9.53
N GLN A 46 -15.97 10.73 -10.36
CA GLN A 46 -16.17 9.29 -10.61
C GLN A 46 -15.32 8.39 -9.71
N GLY A 47 -14.58 8.97 -8.77
CA GLY A 47 -13.65 8.24 -7.89
C GLY A 47 -13.52 8.86 -6.51
N ASN A 48 -12.41 8.58 -5.83
CA ASN A 48 -11.97 9.31 -4.65
C ASN A 48 -10.57 9.88 -4.87
N ASP A 49 -10.38 11.13 -4.39
CA ASP A 49 -9.07 11.78 -4.39
C ASP A 49 -8.30 11.40 -3.12
N LEU A 50 -7.22 10.65 -3.31
CA LEU A 50 -6.35 10.16 -2.24
C LEU A 50 -5.14 11.08 -2.12
N MET A 51 -5.23 12.07 -1.21
CA MET A 51 -4.20 13.08 -1.02
C MET A 51 -2.94 12.48 -0.41
N ALA A 52 -1.82 12.57 -1.11
CA ALA A 52 -0.53 12.05 -0.67
C ALA A 52 0.61 12.86 -1.30
N PRO A 53 1.81 12.90 -0.67
CA PRO A 53 2.97 13.55 -1.27
C PRO A 53 3.32 13.02 -2.65
N ARG A 54 3.80 13.90 -3.54
CA ARG A 54 4.33 13.53 -4.86
C ARG A 54 5.36 12.40 -4.74
N GLY A 55 5.29 11.42 -5.61
CA GLY A 55 6.18 10.26 -5.60
C GLY A 55 5.79 9.17 -4.58
N THR A 56 4.69 9.36 -3.82
CA THR A 56 4.15 8.27 -2.98
C THR A 56 3.87 7.04 -3.85
N VAL A 57 4.30 5.87 -3.40
CA VAL A 57 4.17 4.63 -4.17
C VAL A 57 2.71 4.19 -4.22
N ALA A 58 2.18 4.05 -5.44
CA ALA A 58 0.92 3.38 -5.71
C ALA A 58 1.16 1.89 -5.92
N VAL A 59 0.27 1.06 -5.35
CA VAL A 59 0.37 -0.41 -5.38
C VAL A 59 -0.90 -1.03 -5.96
N ALA A 60 -0.77 -2.21 -6.54
CA ALA A 60 -1.91 -2.98 -7.02
C ALA A 60 -2.86 -3.31 -5.86
N THR A 61 -4.11 -2.93 -6.00
CA THR A 61 -5.13 -3.10 -4.95
C THR A 61 -5.62 -4.55 -4.85
N GLU A 62 -5.46 -5.33 -5.92
CA GLU A 62 -5.61 -6.79 -5.98
C GLU A 62 -4.66 -7.37 -7.06
N PRO A 63 -4.51 -8.69 -7.17
CA PRO A 63 -3.80 -9.29 -8.31
C PRO A 63 -4.52 -9.00 -9.63
N GLY A 64 -3.76 -8.80 -10.71
CA GLY A 64 -4.39 -8.49 -11.99
C GLY A 64 -3.39 -8.18 -13.09
N LYS A 65 -3.89 -7.56 -14.16
CA LYS A 65 -3.13 -7.19 -15.35
C LYS A 65 -3.13 -5.67 -15.54
N ILE A 66 -1.96 -5.10 -15.78
CA ILE A 66 -1.79 -3.65 -15.97
C ILE A 66 -1.99 -3.26 -17.44
N LYS A 67 -2.64 -2.11 -17.64
CA LYS A 67 -2.67 -1.41 -18.92
C LYS A 67 -2.28 0.04 -18.72
N PHE A 68 -1.22 0.49 -19.40
CA PHE A 68 -0.84 1.90 -19.42
C PHE A 68 -1.78 2.68 -20.33
N TRP A 69 -2.14 3.88 -19.89
CA TRP A 69 -2.92 4.82 -20.69
C TRP A 69 -2.23 6.18 -20.70
N THR A 70 -1.79 6.61 -21.88
CA THR A 70 -0.90 7.78 -22.03
C THR A 70 -1.49 8.88 -22.91
N THR A 71 -2.74 8.72 -23.36
CA THR A 71 -3.36 9.61 -24.38
C THR A 71 -4.44 10.53 -23.82
N SER A 72 -4.79 10.45 -22.53
CA SER A 72 -5.78 11.32 -21.94
C SER A 72 -5.17 12.63 -21.45
N ALA A 73 -5.49 13.74 -22.07
CA ALA A 73 -5.07 15.06 -21.61
C ALA A 73 -5.62 15.39 -20.22
N ARG A 74 -6.85 14.93 -19.89
CA ARG A 74 -7.48 15.17 -18.59
C ARG A 74 -6.92 14.30 -17.49
N ALA A 75 -6.85 13.01 -17.72
CA ALA A 75 -6.33 12.06 -16.72
C ALA A 75 -4.80 12.17 -16.53
N GLY A 76 -4.11 12.80 -17.47
CA GLY A 76 -2.63 12.83 -17.47
C GLY A 76 -2.05 11.43 -17.61
N CYS A 77 -1.04 11.13 -16.83
CA CYS A 77 -0.50 9.77 -16.73
C CYS A 77 -1.43 8.90 -15.90
N MET A 78 -1.91 7.81 -16.47
CA MET A 78 -2.80 6.88 -15.77
C MET A 78 -2.53 5.43 -16.16
N LEU A 79 -3.01 4.50 -15.37
CA LEU A 79 -3.06 3.08 -15.70
C LEU A 79 -4.38 2.45 -15.26
N TYR A 80 -4.73 1.36 -15.92
CA TYR A 80 -5.77 0.44 -15.49
C TYR A 80 -5.14 -0.79 -14.86
N LEU A 81 -5.77 -1.29 -13.79
CA LEU A 81 -5.55 -2.61 -13.26
C LEU A 81 -6.82 -3.43 -13.51
N TYR A 82 -6.76 -4.38 -14.41
CA TYR A 82 -7.81 -5.38 -14.61
C TYR A 82 -7.65 -6.46 -13.54
N GLY A 83 -8.42 -6.35 -12.47
CA GLY A 83 -8.34 -7.24 -11.33
C GLY A 83 -8.91 -8.63 -11.61
N VAL A 84 -8.37 -9.64 -10.93
CA VAL A 84 -8.86 -11.04 -11.05
C VAL A 84 -10.31 -11.21 -10.58
N SER A 85 -10.84 -10.28 -9.78
CA SER A 85 -12.24 -10.24 -9.36
C SER A 85 -13.22 -9.82 -10.47
N GLY A 86 -12.71 -9.37 -11.63
CA GLY A 86 -13.49 -8.73 -12.69
C GLY A 86 -13.75 -7.24 -12.44
N THR A 87 -13.13 -6.63 -11.43
CA THR A 87 -13.18 -5.18 -11.22
C THR A 87 -11.99 -4.52 -11.91
N THR A 88 -12.25 -3.46 -12.69
CA THR A 88 -11.20 -2.61 -13.24
C THR A 88 -10.98 -1.41 -12.32
N TYR A 89 -9.72 -1.10 -12.03
CA TYR A 89 -9.32 0.00 -11.18
C TYR A 89 -8.55 1.02 -12.01
N TYR A 90 -8.90 2.30 -11.89
CA TYR A 90 -8.22 3.40 -12.57
C TYR A 90 -7.32 4.13 -11.56
N TYR A 91 -6.07 4.29 -11.93
CA TYR A 91 -5.06 5.06 -11.20
C TYR A 91 -4.71 6.28 -12.05
N ILE A 92 -5.22 7.43 -11.67
CA ILE A 92 -5.23 8.65 -12.47
C ILE A 92 -4.36 9.73 -11.80
N HIS A 93 -3.88 10.71 -12.56
CA HIS A 93 -2.98 11.80 -12.15
C HIS A 93 -1.63 11.31 -11.62
N LEU A 94 -1.12 10.21 -12.18
CA LEU A 94 0.20 9.71 -11.82
C LEU A 94 1.28 10.74 -12.16
N ASN A 95 2.46 10.58 -11.57
CA ASN A 95 3.55 11.54 -11.68
C ASN A 95 4.02 11.76 -13.13
N ASN A 96 4.29 13.03 -13.46
CA ASN A 96 4.96 13.46 -14.69
C ASN A 96 6.06 14.49 -14.43
N ASP A 97 6.63 14.49 -13.23
CA ASP A 97 7.69 15.40 -12.85
C ASP A 97 9.01 14.67 -12.67
N LEU A 98 10.11 15.32 -13.02
CA LEU A 98 11.47 14.81 -12.85
C LEU A 98 12.10 15.27 -11.55
N THR A 99 11.55 16.31 -10.92
CA THR A 99 12.01 16.86 -9.64
C THR A 99 10.94 16.67 -8.54
N LYS A 100 11.21 17.19 -7.36
CA LYS A 100 10.20 17.24 -6.27
C LYS A 100 9.15 18.35 -6.49
N GLY A 101 9.42 19.27 -7.40
CA GLY A 101 8.49 20.34 -7.80
C GLY A 101 7.52 19.87 -8.90
N ASN A 102 6.53 20.72 -9.20
CA ASN A 102 5.62 20.53 -10.33
C ASN A 102 6.29 21.09 -11.60
N ASP A 103 7.11 20.29 -12.28
CA ASP A 103 7.88 20.72 -13.45
C ASP A 103 7.32 20.21 -14.78
N ASN A 104 6.45 19.23 -14.79
CA ASN A 104 5.79 18.64 -15.96
C ASN A 104 6.77 18.19 -17.08
N ARG A 105 8.05 17.90 -16.74
CA ARG A 105 9.09 17.53 -17.71
C ARG A 105 9.23 16.04 -17.93
N GLY A 106 8.62 15.23 -17.09
CA GLY A 106 8.60 13.79 -17.20
C GLY A 106 7.56 13.31 -18.21
N LYS A 107 7.63 12.04 -18.52
CA LYS A 107 6.70 11.34 -19.42
C LYS A 107 5.98 10.24 -18.66
N CYS A 108 4.84 9.77 -19.19
CA CYS A 108 4.11 8.62 -18.68
C CYS A 108 4.87 7.32 -19.01
N VAL A 109 5.99 7.10 -18.34
CA VAL A 109 6.90 5.95 -18.55
C VAL A 109 7.29 5.31 -17.22
N PRO A 110 7.78 4.03 -17.22
CA PRO A 110 8.33 3.39 -16.04
C PRO A 110 9.49 4.19 -15.40
N GLY A 111 9.44 4.32 -14.07
CA GLY A 111 10.39 5.11 -13.30
C GLY A 111 10.00 6.59 -13.09
N VAL A 112 8.99 7.08 -13.82
CA VAL A 112 8.43 8.44 -13.65
C VAL A 112 6.97 8.36 -13.19
N ALA A 113 6.06 7.90 -14.05
CA ALA A 113 4.65 7.69 -13.73
C ALA A 113 4.39 6.29 -13.18
N TYR A 114 4.94 5.29 -13.85
CA TYR A 114 4.75 3.87 -13.52
C TYR A 114 5.94 3.35 -12.74
N ALA A 115 5.72 2.29 -11.97
CA ALA A 115 6.77 1.66 -11.18
C ALA A 115 7.96 1.25 -12.07
N LYS A 116 9.18 1.39 -11.54
CA LYS A 116 10.40 1.04 -12.28
C LYS A 116 10.37 -0.43 -12.69
N GLY A 117 10.59 -0.69 -13.98
CA GLY A 117 10.59 -2.04 -14.55
C GLY A 117 9.20 -2.61 -14.86
N LEU A 118 8.10 -1.94 -14.47
CA LEU A 118 6.76 -2.36 -14.85
C LEU A 118 6.56 -2.21 -16.37
N LYS A 119 5.92 -3.19 -16.98
CA LYS A 119 5.63 -3.19 -18.43
C LYS A 119 4.12 -3.13 -18.65
N ASP A 120 3.72 -2.52 -19.77
CA ASP A 120 2.33 -2.60 -20.24
C ASP A 120 1.94 -4.06 -20.47
N GLY A 121 0.74 -4.46 -20.02
CA GLY A 121 0.27 -5.85 -20.06
C GLY A 121 0.85 -6.78 -18.99
N ALA A 122 1.70 -6.29 -18.08
CA ALA A 122 2.27 -7.13 -17.03
C ALA A 122 1.21 -7.61 -16.04
N SER A 123 1.37 -8.85 -15.57
CA SER A 123 0.64 -9.34 -14.39
C SER A 123 1.32 -8.83 -13.13
N VAL A 124 0.51 -8.46 -12.14
CA VAL A 124 0.97 -7.96 -10.83
C VAL A 124 0.24 -8.67 -9.69
N GLU A 125 0.95 -8.82 -8.58
CA GLU A 125 0.40 -9.30 -7.32
C GLU A 125 -0.14 -8.14 -6.47
N ALA A 126 -1.06 -8.44 -5.54
CA ALA A 126 -1.57 -7.45 -4.60
C ALA A 126 -0.43 -6.82 -3.78
N GLY A 127 -0.43 -5.49 -3.69
CA GLY A 127 0.60 -4.73 -2.98
C GLY A 127 1.88 -4.47 -3.79
N GLN A 128 2.01 -5.02 -5.00
CA GLN A 128 3.14 -4.76 -5.90
C GLN A 128 3.11 -3.30 -6.39
N PRO A 129 4.26 -2.59 -6.46
CA PRO A 129 4.32 -1.23 -7.00
C PRO A 129 3.79 -1.17 -8.44
N VAL A 130 2.91 -0.19 -8.71
CA VAL A 130 2.37 0.04 -10.06
C VAL A 130 2.64 1.45 -10.57
N GLY A 131 2.80 2.45 -9.69
CA GLY A 131 3.05 3.82 -10.11
C GLY A 131 3.42 4.74 -8.95
N TYR A 132 3.40 6.03 -9.23
CA TYR A 132 3.74 7.08 -8.27
C TYR A 132 2.71 8.21 -8.34
N VAL A 133 2.31 8.71 -7.17
CA VAL A 133 1.39 9.86 -7.05
C VAL A 133 2.01 11.10 -7.69
N GLY A 134 1.21 11.82 -8.44
CA GLY A 134 1.52 13.13 -9.00
C GLY A 134 0.31 14.05 -8.98
N ASN A 135 0.21 14.88 -10.00
CA ASN A 135 -0.93 15.75 -10.31
C ASN A 135 -1.01 16.02 -11.82
N SER A 136 -0.58 15.08 -12.66
CA SER A 136 -0.61 15.26 -14.11
C SER A 136 -2.02 15.41 -14.68
N GLY A 137 -2.13 15.99 -15.86
CA GLY A 137 -3.43 16.22 -16.52
C GLY A 137 -4.13 17.46 -16.00
N ASP A 138 -5.44 17.39 -15.82
CA ASP A 138 -6.26 18.52 -15.34
C ASP A 138 -6.09 18.78 -13.82
N ALA A 139 -5.36 17.93 -13.12
CA ALA A 139 -4.96 18.10 -11.73
C ALA A 139 -3.68 18.94 -11.54
N ASP A 140 -3.04 19.43 -12.60
CA ASP A 140 -1.74 20.10 -12.56
C ASP A 140 -1.65 21.30 -11.58
N SER A 141 -2.74 22.02 -11.41
CA SER A 141 -2.83 23.14 -10.46
C SER A 141 -3.25 22.76 -9.03
N THR A 142 -3.42 21.47 -8.76
CA THR A 142 -3.89 20.96 -7.45
C THR A 142 -2.75 20.35 -6.64
N ALA A 143 -3.01 20.08 -5.36
CA ALA A 143 -2.10 19.29 -4.54
C ALA A 143 -1.99 17.85 -5.08
N PRO A 144 -0.80 17.21 -5.00
CA PRO A 144 -0.64 15.85 -5.48
C PRO A 144 -1.60 14.88 -4.82
N HIS A 145 -2.22 14.03 -5.63
CA HIS A 145 -3.16 13.00 -5.19
C HIS A 145 -3.24 11.87 -6.22
N LEU A 146 -3.76 10.74 -5.79
CA LEU A 146 -4.22 9.70 -6.69
C LEU A 146 -5.74 9.81 -6.79
N HIS A 147 -6.27 10.11 -7.98
CA HIS A 147 -7.68 9.90 -8.26
C HIS A 147 -7.88 8.40 -8.56
N PHE A 148 -8.70 7.75 -7.74
CA PHE A 148 -8.88 6.30 -7.77
C PHE A 148 -10.33 5.92 -8.03
N GLU A 149 -10.56 5.13 -9.10
CA GLU A 149 -11.90 4.67 -9.48
C GLU A 149 -12.04 3.14 -9.39
N LEU A 150 -13.26 2.68 -9.13
CA LEU A 150 -13.66 1.27 -9.17
C LEU A 150 -14.74 1.04 -10.22
N HIS A 151 -14.50 0.13 -11.15
CA HIS A 151 -15.39 -0.25 -12.23
C HIS A 151 -15.69 -1.77 -12.19
N PRO A 152 -16.66 -2.24 -11.38
CA PRO A 152 -17.01 -3.66 -11.35
C PRO A 152 -17.50 -4.13 -12.73
N ASN A 153 -16.97 -5.25 -13.21
CA ASN A 153 -17.22 -5.80 -14.55
C ASN A 153 -16.95 -4.81 -15.70
N ASP A 154 -15.96 -3.95 -15.53
CA ASP A 154 -15.62 -2.87 -16.49
C ASP A 154 -16.83 -1.95 -16.81
N GLY A 155 -17.76 -1.84 -15.87
CA GLY A 155 -19.00 -1.06 -15.98
C GLY A 155 -18.84 0.38 -15.46
N ALA A 156 -19.96 0.98 -15.05
CA ALA A 156 -19.97 2.32 -14.46
C ALA A 156 -19.16 2.36 -13.15
N ALA A 157 -18.55 3.52 -12.87
CA ALA A 157 -17.84 3.75 -11.62
C ALA A 157 -18.77 3.61 -10.41
N VAL A 158 -18.29 2.99 -9.36
CA VAL A 158 -18.97 2.91 -8.06
C VAL A 158 -18.14 3.61 -7.00
N ASN A 159 -18.80 4.14 -5.95
CA ASN A 159 -18.13 4.86 -4.87
C ASN A 159 -17.02 4.00 -4.22
N PRO A 160 -15.73 4.39 -4.33
CA PRO A 160 -14.63 3.64 -3.75
C PRO A 160 -14.54 3.75 -2.21
N TYR A 161 -15.06 4.84 -1.63
CA TYR A 161 -14.83 5.19 -0.22
C TYR A 161 -15.17 4.09 0.79
N PRO A 162 -16.34 3.40 0.71
CA PRO A 162 -16.66 2.30 1.64
C PRO A 162 -15.65 1.15 1.59
N TYR A 163 -15.07 0.88 0.43
CA TYR A 163 -14.06 -0.17 0.22
C TYR A 163 -12.69 0.28 0.73
N LEU A 164 -12.29 1.51 0.42
CA LEU A 164 -11.03 2.13 0.87
C LEU A 164 -10.94 2.21 2.40
N LYS A 165 -12.03 2.52 3.09
CA LYS A 165 -12.09 2.52 4.57
C LYS A 165 -11.78 1.16 5.18
N LYS A 166 -12.13 0.08 4.50
CA LYS A 166 -11.94 -1.32 4.93
C LYS A 166 -10.68 -1.95 4.36
N ALA A 167 -10.02 -1.29 3.40
CA ALA A 167 -8.84 -1.80 2.72
C ALA A 167 -7.67 -2.04 3.69
N GLU A 168 -6.90 -3.06 3.42
CA GLU A 168 -5.68 -3.37 4.18
C GLU A 168 -4.57 -2.39 3.79
N ARG A 169 -4.04 -1.64 4.77
CA ARG A 169 -2.97 -0.67 4.54
C ARG A 169 -1.62 -1.33 4.67
N LEU A 170 -0.74 -1.06 3.72
CA LEU A 170 0.64 -1.53 3.71
C LEU A 170 1.59 -0.47 4.25
N ILE A 171 2.66 -0.90 4.92
CA ILE A 171 3.74 -0.03 5.40
C ILE A 171 4.88 0.09 4.39
N PHE A 172 4.92 -0.76 3.37
CA PHE A 172 5.77 -0.68 2.18
C PHE A 172 5.15 -1.50 1.05
N ALA A 173 5.61 -1.27 -0.18
CA ALA A 173 5.18 -2.05 -1.34
C ALA A 173 5.81 -3.45 -1.31
N THR A 174 5.08 -4.45 -1.81
CA THR A 174 5.55 -5.85 -1.80
C THR A 174 6.62 -6.09 -2.87
N SER A 175 7.60 -6.94 -2.55
CA SER A 175 8.58 -7.45 -3.50
C SER A 175 9.21 -8.72 -2.93
N THR A 176 9.21 -9.80 -3.69
CA THR A 176 9.86 -11.05 -3.28
C THR A 176 11.38 -11.02 -3.41
N GLN A 177 11.93 -9.99 -4.05
CA GLN A 177 13.38 -9.84 -4.29
C GLN A 177 14.05 -8.85 -3.32
N THR A 178 13.30 -8.21 -2.43
CA THR A 178 13.79 -7.18 -1.52
C THR A 178 13.53 -7.59 -0.08
N THR A 179 14.53 -7.45 0.78
CA THR A 179 14.36 -7.54 2.23
C THR A 179 14.12 -6.15 2.81
N VAL A 180 13.35 -6.09 3.88
CA VAL A 180 13.08 -4.89 4.66
C VAL A 180 13.45 -5.12 6.12
N THR A 181 13.94 -4.06 6.75
CA THR A 181 14.19 -3.99 8.19
C THR A 181 13.34 -2.86 8.75
N LEU A 182 12.69 -3.07 9.88
CA LEU A 182 11.93 -2.04 10.57
C LEU A 182 12.71 -1.49 11.75
N THR A 183 12.68 -0.17 11.91
CA THR A 183 12.96 0.49 13.17
C THR A 183 11.62 0.89 13.79
N VAL A 184 11.34 0.42 14.99
CA VAL A 184 10.05 0.59 15.67
C VAL A 184 10.25 1.20 17.05
N ALA A 185 9.65 2.36 17.29
CA ALA A 185 9.53 2.93 18.63
C ALA A 185 8.12 2.71 19.16
N GLY A 186 7.99 2.27 20.40
CA GLY A 186 6.67 2.02 21.00
C GLY A 186 6.72 1.54 22.45
N ALA A 187 5.57 1.57 23.09
CA ALA A 187 5.42 1.03 24.44
C ALA A 187 5.13 -0.48 24.40
N VAL A 188 5.83 -1.24 25.21
CA VAL A 188 5.60 -2.68 25.37
C VAL A 188 4.30 -2.89 26.15
N THR A 189 3.31 -3.51 25.53
CA THR A 189 2.00 -3.82 26.14
C THR A 189 1.88 -5.28 26.58
N ARG A 190 2.72 -6.14 26.03
CA ARG A 190 2.83 -7.55 26.41
C ARG A 190 4.25 -8.06 26.11
N ALA A 191 4.79 -8.86 27.02
CA ALA A 191 6.08 -9.56 26.84
C ALA A 191 5.95 -10.96 27.45
N ALA A 192 5.72 -11.97 26.64
CA ALA A 192 5.52 -13.35 27.06
C ALA A 192 5.75 -14.33 25.90
N ASN A 193 6.14 -15.56 26.23
CA ASN A 193 6.23 -16.68 25.28
C ASN A 193 7.08 -16.36 24.04
N GLY A 194 8.25 -15.73 24.21
CA GLY A 194 9.11 -15.36 23.09
C GLY A 194 8.51 -14.28 22.17
N GLN A 195 7.60 -13.45 22.68
CA GLN A 195 6.94 -12.42 21.91
C GLN A 195 6.90 -11.08 22.64
N LEU A 196 7.03 -10.00 21.88
CA LEU A 196 6.76 -8.62 22.31
C LEU A 196 5.59 -8.06 21.53
N THR A 197 4.64 -7.44 22.22
CA THR A 197 3.56 -6.65 21.63
C THR A 197 3.82 -5.17 21.89
N LEU A 198 3.89 -4.38 20.84
CA LEU A 198 4.19 -2.95 20.91
C LEU A 198 2.97 -2.12 20.49
N ARG A 199 2.61 -1.13 21.30
CA ARG A 199 1.81 0.01 20.86
C ARG A 199 2.76 1.00 20.18
N VAL A 200 2.80 0.95 18.83
CA VAL A 200 3.76 1.68 18.02
C VAL A 200 3.48 3.17 18.01
N SER A 201 4.46 3.98 18.37
CA SER A 201 4.45 5.44 18.25
C SER A 201 5.16 5.94 16.99
N LYS A 202 6.17 5.22 16.51
CA LYS A 202 6.86 5.50 15.24
C LYS A 202 7.39 4.21 14.63
N LEU A 203 7.27 4.10 13.31
CA LEU A 203 7.83 3.01 12.52
C LEU A 203 8.50 3.58 11.29
N GLN A 204 9.66 3.05 10.95
CA GLN A 204 10.34 3.32 9.70
C GLN A 204 10.78 2.02 9.04
N ALA A 205 10.49 1.88 7.74
CA ALA A 205 10.87 0.72 6.94
C ALA A 205 12.04 1.05 6.01
N PHE A 206 13.07 0.21 5.98
CA PHE A 206 14.25 0.32 5.13
C PHE A 206 14.36 -0.88 4.19
N PRO A 207 14.77 -0.70 2.94
CA PRO A 207 15.11 0.56 2.26
C PRO A 207 13.90 1.34 1.72
N ALA A 208 12.68 0.90 2.00
CA ALA A 208 11.44 1.47 1.45
C ALA A 208 11.23 2.97 1.77
N GLY A 209 11.90 3.49 2.81
CA GLY A 209 11.82 4.89 3.20
C GLY A 209 10.50 5.33 3.85
N THR A 210 9.54 4.41 4.02
CA THR A 210 8.23 4.74 4.61
C THR A 210 8.37 5.02 6.09
N VAL A 211 7.76 6.12 6.54
CA VAL A 211 7.67 6.52 7.95
C VAL A 211 6.20 6.62 8.36
N LEU A 212 5.85 6.03 9.49
CA LEU A 212 4.51 6.11 10.09
C LEU A 212 4.63 6.63 11.53
N ASP A 213 3.88 7.69 11.85
CA ASP A 213 3.82 8.31 13.17
C ASP A 213 2.66 7.73 13.98
N ARG A 214 2.39 6.61 14.07
CA ARG A 214 1.44 5.80 14.85
C ARG A 214 0.85 4.69 14.01
N MET A 215 0.69 3.54 14.64
CA MET A 215 -0.11 2.46 14.09
C MET A 215 -1.36 2.27 14.93
N ARG A 216 -2.50 2.08 14.26
CA ARG A 216 -3.78 1.80 14.94
C ARG A 216 -3.80 0.41 15.58
N ARG A 217 -3.05 -0.54 15.00
CA ARG A 217 -2.95 -1.91 15.51
C ARG A 217 -1.61 -2.10 16.21
N PRO A 218 -1.57 -2.89 17.30
CA PRO A 218 -0.31 -3.24 17.91
C PRO A 218 0.53 -4.09 16.95
N LEU A 219 1.85 -3.93 17.04
CA LEU A 219 2.83 -4.77 16.34
C LEU A 219 3.25 -5.92 17.26
N LEU A 220 3.13 -7.13 16.76
CA LEU A 220 3.58 -8.34 17.42
C LEU A 220 4.91 -8.78 16.78
N LEU A 221 5.95 -8.91 17.60
CA LEU A 221 7.29 -9.32 17.20
C LEU A 221 7.65 -10.64 17.87
N ALA A 222 8.24 -11.57 17.13
CA ALA A 222 8.92 -12.71 17.71
C ALA A 222 10.23 -12.23 18.36
N VAL A 223 10.60 -12.84 19.48
CA VAL A 223 11.87 -12.59 20.20
C VAL A 223 12.60 -13.90 20.31
N ALA A 224 13.63 -14.08 19.48
CA ALA A 224 14.49 -15.25 19.54
C ALA A 224 15.36 -15.23 20.81
N ASP A 225 15.83 -16.38 21.26
CA ASP A 225 16.68 -16.50 22.45
C ASP A 225 18.01 -15.73 22.32
N THR A 226 18.44 -15.48 21.08
CA THR A 226 19.65 -14.73 20.74
C THR A 226 19.48 -13.21 20.80
N VAL A 227 18.25 -12.70 20.95
CA VAL A 227 17.98 -11.25 20.98
C VAL A 227 18.64 -10.59 22.17
N GLN A 228 19.38 -9.51 21.89
CA GLN A 228 19.97 -8.66 22.91
C GLN A 228 19.01 -7.53 23.27
N ILE A 229 18.75 -7.38 24.57
CA ILE A 229 17.92 -6.32 25.15
C ILE A 229 18.82 -5.41 25.96
N ASP A 230 19.03 -4.20 25.48
CA ASP A 230 19.78 -3.15 26.14
C ASP A 230 18.83 -2.37 27.08
N LEU A 231 19.12 -2.40 28.38
CA LEU A 231 18.29 -1.74 29.40
C LEU A 231 18.61 -0.26 29.57
N GLY A 232 19.54 0.29 28.78
CA GLY A 232 19.89 1.73 28.80
C GLY A 232 20.75 2.16 30.00
N ASP A 233 21.15 1.24 30.87
CA ASP A 233 22.02 1.45 32.03
C ASP A 233 23.35 0.68 31.93
N GLY A 234 23.68 0.28 30.72
CA GLY A 234 24.88 -0.53 30.41
C GLY A 234 24.66 -2.04 30.56
N ARG A 235 23.52 -2.48 31.04
CA ARG A 235 23.18 -3.92 31.11
C ARG A 235 22.52 -4.37 29.82
N VAL A 236 23.00 -5.51 29.31
CA VAL A 236 22.41 -6.23 28.18
C VAL A 236 21.94 -7.59 28.70
N VAL A 237 20.68 -7.92 28.42
CA VAL A 237 20.05 -9.19 28.82
C VAL A 237 19.54 -9.91 27.57
N GLY A 238 19.43 -11.23 27.64
CA GLY A 238 18.81 -12.03 26.58
C GLY A 238 17.27 -11.96 26.61
N ALA A 239 16.63 -12.74 25.77
CA ALA A 239 15.16 -12.79 25.63
C ALA A 239 14.41 -13.06 26.93
N VAL A 240 15.04 -13.76 27.88
CA VAL A 240 14.51 -13.99 29.25
C VAL A 240 14.24 -12.68 29.99
N GLY A 241 14.97 -11.60 29.67
CA GLY A 241 14.76 -10.28 30.23
C GLY A 241 13.56 -9.50 29.64
N ALA A 242 12.93 -9.98 28.57
CA ALA A 242 11.84 -9.28 27.89
C ALA A 242 10.66 -8.90 28.80
N PRO A 243 10.23 -9.72 29.81
CA PRO A 243 9.19 -9.33 30.76
C PRO A 243 9.49 -8.03 31.52
N SER A 244 10.76 -7.70 31.76
CA SER A 244 11.18 -6.46 32.43
C SER A 244 10.87 -5.19 31.64
N LEU A 245 10.54 -5.32 30.34
CA LEU A 245 10.20 -4.23 29.43
C LEU A 245 8.71 -3.84 29.51
N LEU A 246 7.86 -4.61 30.19
CA LEU A 246 6.42 -4.32 30.26
C LEU A 246 6.16 -2.89 30.74
N GLY A 247 5.35 -2.15 30.01
CA GLY A 247 5.02 -0.75 30.28
C GLY A 247 6.09 0.26 29.86
N LYS A 248 7.26 -0.19 29.43
CA LYS A 248 8.38 0.69 29.03
C LYS A 248 8.32 1.01 27.54
N THR A 249 8.89 2.15 27.16
CA THR A 249 9.09 2.52 25.75
C THR A 249 10.42 1.94 25.27
N VAL A 250 10.39 1.28 24.12
CA VAL A 250 11.55 0.64 23.49
C VAL A 250 11.74 1.12 22.06
N LEU A 251 12.97 1.04 21.58
CA LEU A 251 13.33 1.09 20.17
C LEU A 251 13.72 -0.33 19.76
N VAL A 252 13.08 -0.86 18.72
CA VAL A 252 13.36 -2.20 18.19
C VAL A 252 13.86 -2.07 16.77
N LEU A 253 14.97 -2.73 16.47
CA LEU A 253 15.42 -3.04 15.11
C LEU A 253 15.02 -4.49 14.82
N THR A 254 14.29 -4.72 13.73
CA THR A 254 13.92 -6.08 13.34
C THR A 254 15.01 -6.76 12.54
N GLU A 255 14.98 -8.08 12.51
CA GLU A 255 15.73 -8.85 11.51
C GLU A 255 15.23 -8.52 10.10
N PRO A 256 16.11 -8.65 9.07
CA PRO A 256 15.71 -8.51 7.68
C PRO A 256 14.62 -9.52 7.33
N THR A 257 13.55 -9.04 6.71
CA THR A 257 12.39 -9.85 6.32
C THR A 257 12.07 -9.59 4.85
N PHE A 258 11.69 -10.61 4.08
CA PHE A 258 11.24 -10.39 2.70
C PHE A 258 10.00 -9.50 2.65
N ALA A 259 9.95 -8.60 1.66
CA ALA A 259 8.87 -7.65 1.44
C ALA A 259 7.60 -8.33 0.91
N THR A 260 7.12 -9.36 1.61
CA THR A 260 5.89 -10.08 1.29
C THR A 260 4.64 -9.27 1.70
N LEU A 261 3.48 -9.66 1.19
CA LEU A 261 2.21 -9.05 1.58
C LEU A 261 1.94 -9.20 3.09
N ALA A 262 2.31 -10.34 3.68
CA ALA A 262 2.17 -10.57 5.12
C ALA A 262 3.00 -9.58 5.94
N ALA A 263 4.27 -9.36 5.55
CA ALA A 263 5.15 -8.37 6.18
C ALA A 263 4.63 -6.95 5.95
N ALA A 264 4.32 -6.58 4.70
CA ALA A 264 3.84 -5.24 4.35
C ALA A 264 2.53 -4.87 5.05
N ALA A 265 1.63 -5.82 5.26
CA ALA A 265 0.37 -5.67 5.98
C ALA A 265 0.51 -5.78 7.51
N VAL A 266 1.72 -5.97 8.01
CA VAL A 266 2.00 -6.15 9.45
C VAL A 266 1.13 -7.27 10.04
N ARG A 267 1.08 -8.41 9.38
CA ARG A 267 0.38 -9.59 9.89
C ARG A 267 1.13 -10.16 11.09
N PRO A 268 0.44 -10.80 12.05
CA PRO A 268 1.08 -11.33 13.24
C PRO A 268 2.31 -12.20 12.92
N LEU A 269 3.39 -12.01 13.69
CA LEU A 269 4.65 -12.74 13.59
C LEU A 269 5.39 -12.62 12.24
N ALA A 270 5.07 -11.63 11.41
CA ALA A 270 5.81 -11.36 10.19
C ALA A 270 7.24 -10.85 10.47
N TYR A 271 7.54 -10.42 11.69
CA TYR A 271 8.82 -9.84 12.07
C TYR A 271 9.38 -10.49 13.33
N SER A 272 10.73 -10.61 13.36
CA SER A 272 11.51 -10.96 14.53
C SER A 272 12.30 -9.74 15.00
N ALA A 273 12.39 -9.54 16.31
CA ALA A 273 13.28 -8.55 16.89
C ALA A 273 14.73 -9.01 16.74
N GLY A 274 15.58 -8.18 16.15
CA GLY A 274 17.04 -8.40 16.09
C GLY A 274 17.75 -7.72 17.26
N ARG A 275 17.31 -6.51 17.61
CA ARG A 275 17.82 -5.74 18.76
C ARG A 275 16.70 -4.96 19.43
N VAL A 276 16.71 -4.92 20.75
CA VAL A 276 15.77 -4.11 21.56
C VAL A 276 16.58 -3.19 22.47
N VAL A 277 16.25 -1.89 22.45
CA VAL A 277 16.90 -0.90 23.31
C VAL A 277 15.82 -0.16 24.11
N LEU A 278 16.00 -0.04 25.41
CA LEU A 278 15.14 0.78 26.24
C LEU A 278 15.33 2.26 25.87
N ALA A 279 14.25 2.92 25.48
CA ALA A 279 14.32 4.35 25.17
C ALA A 279 14.68 5.17 26.42
N PRO A 280 15.53 6.19 26.31
CA PRO A 280 15.84 7.07 27.44
C PRO A 280 14.55 7.72 27.97
N LYS A 281 14.42 7.86 29.28
CA LYS A 281 13.36 8.67 29.87
C LYS A 281 13.56 10.13 29.43
N ARG A 282 12.57 10.69 28.75
CA ARG A 282 12.52 12.13 28.49
C ARG A 282 12.18 12.90 29.75
#